data_23c791578b0cf7f5d7bee2dd3619b297
#
_entry.id   23c791578b0cf7f5d7bee2dd3619b297
#
_cell.length_a   1.000
_cell.length_b   1.000
_cell.length_c   1.000
_cell.angle_alpha   90.00
_cell.angle_beta   90.00
_cell.angle_gamma   90.00
#
_symmetry.space_group_name_H-M   'P 1'
#
loop_
_entity.id
_entity.type
_entity.pdbx_description
1 polymer ?
#
loop_
_entity_poly.entity_id
_entity_poly.type
_entity_poly.pdbx_seq_one_letter_code
_entity_poly.pdbx_strand_id
1 'polypeptide(L)'
;MTPPVDHDAIVVGAGPVGQFLAAELQRHGMETLLLEQRDGTAETRSRSGSAPNGRAIGLHPPALAALEACGATERILEEAARIERGAAYDRARRLATLDLSVLGARFPFAASIPQHTTERAISASGPAALRGARVTELAPEPGVVRVSVRTGVRTHERTARAVVIATGAAGRDLALPFTGFSLHEYPDRYLMSDAPAALDPRADDRTAIITLDRRGVLESFPLAGGGRRLVARITAHADGRPDRTAVDALRRAVAERAGSDALAAAIGSVSPFRIRRAIVHRMRLDPAGRLFVIGDAAHEVSPIGGQGMNLGLLDAAGLAPLLAARLRRDDDLDVALRAWEHDRLASARTAARLGSLNTALGRARSRAVHAMLSAGIPAAMRTPLRRTLARAYTMGFDRAAERSRPDQAGP
;
A
#
# COMPACT_ATOMS: atom_id res chain seq x y z
N MET A 1 -29.57 -11.59 29.28
CA MET A 1 -28.73 -10.40 29.60
C MET A 1 -27.56 -10.41 28.62
N THR A 2 -27.43 -9.36 27.87
CA THR A 2 -26.22 -9.18 27.00
C THR A 2 -25.01 -9.03 27.91
N PRO A 3 -23.92 -9.76 27.70
CA PRO A 3 -22.71 -9.59 28.52
C PRO A 3 -22.21 -8.15 28.44
N PRO A 4 -21.59 -7.61 29.49
CA PRO A 4 -20.99 -6.29 29.45
C PRO A 4 -19.94 -6.27 28.35
N VAL A 5 -19.97 -5.23 27.52
CA VAL A 5 -19.05 -5.04 26.38
C VAL A 5 -18.05 -3.95 26.78
N ASP A 6 -16.75 -4.25 26.67
CA ASP A 6 -15.70 -3.32 27.09
C ASP A 6 -15.56 -2.13 26.12
N HIS A 7 -15.73 -2.37 24.78
CA HIS A 7 -15.51 -1.39 23.74
C HIS A 7 -16.54 -1.49 22.61
N ASP A 8 -16.85 -0.38 21.94
CA ASP A 8 -17.65 -0.41 20.71
C ASP A 8 -16.89 -1.17 19.61
N ALA A 9 -15.60 -0.87 19.44
CA ALA A 9 -14.75 -1.52 18.45
C ALA A 9 -13.35 -1.84 18.97
N ILE A 10 -12.79 -2.97 18.54
CA ILE A 10 -11.38 -3.29 18.69
C ILE A 10 -10.77 -3.37 17.30
N VAL A 11 -9.68 -2.58 17.06
CA VAL A 11 -8.86 -2.66 15.85
C VAL A 11 -7.56 -3.37 16.18
N VAL A 12 -7.27 -4.46 15.46
CA VAL A 12 -6.10 -5.30 15.68
C VAL A 12 -5.01 -4.98 14.66
N GLY A 13 -3.94 -4.34 15.08
CA GLY A 13 -2.82 -3.88 14.28
C GLY A 13 -2.78 -2.36 14.12
N ALA A 14 -1.72 -1.71 14.64
CA ALA A 14 -1.49 -0.28 14.54
C ALA A 14 -0.52 0.10 13.40
N GLY A 15 -0.65 -0.53 12.24
CA GLY A 15 -0.11 -0.04 10.99
C GLY A 15 -0.95 1.11 10.42
N PRO A 16 -0.58 1.71 9.27
CA PRO A 16 -1.28 2.87 8.71
C PRO A 16 -2.79 2.66 8.57
N VAL A 17 -3.21 1.47 8.13
CA VAL A 17 -4.62 1.12 7.90
C VAL A 17 -5.40 1.02 9.20
N GLY A 18 -4.85 0.32 10.20
CA GLY A 18 -5.52 0.17 11.49
C GLY A 18 -5.58 1.48 12.27
N GLN A 19 -4.51 2.29 12.25
CA GLN A 19 -4.51 3.61 12.84
C GLN A 19 -5.55 4.52 12.20
N PHE A 20 -5.64 4.51 10.87
CA PHE A 20 -6.64 5.32 10.16
C PHE A 20 -8.06 4.87 10.45
N LEU A 21 -8.33 3.57 10.46
CA LEU A 21 -9.65 3.06 10.87
C LEU A 21 -10.01 3.49 12.29
N ALA A 22 -9.07 3.35 13.23
CA ALA A 22 -9.31 3.72 14.63
C ALA A 22 -9.57 5.24 14.78
N ALA A 23 -8.83 6.07 14.05
CA ALA A 23 -9.06 7.51 14.00
C ALA A 23 -10.46 7.86 13.44
N GLU A 24 -10.88 7.23 12.36
CA GLU A 24 -12.21 7.44 11.77
C GLU A 24 -13.33 6.95 12.68
N LEU A 25 -13.19 5.78 13.32
CA LEU A 25 -14.18 5.28 14.27
C LEU A 25 -14.32 6.23 15.47
N GLN A 26 -13.20 6.73 16.01
CA GLN A 26 -13.21 7.72 17.08
C GLN A 26 -13.86 9.04 16.62
N ARG A 27 -13.56 9.52 15.41
CA ARG A 27 -14.20 10.70 14.81
C ARG A 27 -15.73 10.52 14.67
N HIS A 28 -16.15 9.30 14.44
CA HIS A 28 -17.56 8.90 14.47
C HIS A 28 -18.10 8.63 15.88
N GLY A 29 -17.37 8.94 16.95
CA GLY A 29 -17.83 8.84 18.35
C GLY A 29 -17.87 7.42 18.90
N MET A 30 -17.08 6.47 18.32
CA MET A 30 -16.98 5.09 18.81
C MET A 30 -15.84 4.96 19.82
N GLU A 31 -16.11 4.30 20.95
CA GLU A 31 -15.07 3.90 21.88
C GLU A 31 -14.23 2.77 21.27
N THR A 32 -13.02 3.11 20.82
CA THR A 32 -12.18 2.23 20.01
C THR A 32 -10.88 1.88 20.73
N LEU A 33 -10.62 0.58 20.94
CA LEU A 33 -9.33 0.06 21.40
C LEU A 33 -8.47 -0.34 20.21
N LEU A 34 -7.26 0.24 20.09
CA LEU A 34 -6.29 -0.11 19.08
C LEU A 34 -5.17 -0.97 19.69
N LEU A 35 -5.02 -2.21 19.21
CA LEU A 35 -4.05 -3.19 19.70
C LEU A 35 -2.87 -3.34 18.72
N GLU A 36 -1.64 -3.35 19.25
CA GLU A 36 -0.42 -3.55 18.46
C GLU A 36 0.52 -4.54 19.18
N GLN A 37 0.94 -5.59 18.48
CA GLN A 37 1.84 -6.61 19.05
C GLN A 37 3.28 -6.12 19.25
N ARG A 38 3.76 -5.16 18.45
CA ARG A 38 5.09 -4.56 18.61
C ARG A 38 5.11 -3.66 19.86
N ASP A 39 6.14 -3.79 20.66
CA ASP A 39 6.33 -2.99 21.89
C ASP A 39 6.77 -1.54 21.65
N GLY A 40 7.18 -1.21 20.42
CA GLY A 40 7.63 0.14 20.05
C GLY A 40 9.09 0.42 20.41
N THR A 41 9.85 -0.56 20.91
CA THR A 41 11.29 -0.40 21.17
C THR A 41 12.08 -0.23 19.86
N ALA A 42 13.30 0.33 19.96
CA ALA A 42 14.18 0.50 18.81
C ALA A 42 14.58 -0.85 18.17
N GLU A 43 14.76 -1.90 19.01
CA GLU A 43 15.07 -3.26 18.57
C GLU A 43 13.94 -3.88 17.75
N THR A 44 12.69 -3.70 18.18
CA THR A 44 11.52 -4.21 17.44
C THR A 44 11.37 -3.48 16.10
N ARG A 45 11.68 -2.19 16.04
CA ARG A 45 11.73 -1.42 14.78
C ARG A 45 12.82 -1.96 13.83
N SER A 46 13.98 -2.35 14.33
CA SER A 46 15.07 -2.95 13.54
C SER A 46 14.73 -4.35 13.05
N ARG A 47 14.10 -5.19 13.87
CA ARG A 47 13.73 -6.58 13.54
C ARG A 47 12.57 -6.69 12.54
N SER A 48 11.70 -5.70 12.43
CA SER A 48 10.56 -5.72 11.49
C SER A 48 10.96 -5.64 10.01
N GLY A 49 12.26 -5.75 9.69
CA GLY A 49 12.77 -5.72 8.31
C GLY A 49 12.57 -4.37 7.62
N SER A 50 12.18 -3.36 8.37
CA SER A 50 12.27 -1.98 7.92
C SER A 50 13.75 -1.65 7.90
N ALA A 51 14.39 -1.82 6.74
CA ALA A 51 15.70 -1.24 6.49
C ALA A 51 15.70 0.21 6.99
N PRO A 52 16.86 0.80 7.37
CA PRO A 52 16.97 2.20 7.78
C PRO A 52 16.27 3.15 6.81
N ASN A 53 16.14 2.75 5.58
CA ASN A 53 15.40 3.38 4.49
C ASN A 53 14.00 2.75 4.36
N GLY A 54 13.08 2.97 5.29
CA GLY A 54 11.73 2.44 5.30
C GLY A 54 11.08 2.42 3.90
N ARG A 55 10.11 1.55 3.66
CA ARG A 55 9.44 1.48 2.35
C ARG A 55 8.85 2.86 2.03
N ALA A 56 9.41 3.57 1.03
CA ALA A 56 8.73 4.75 0.49
C ALA A 56 7.50 4.26 -0.24
N ILE A 57 6.35 4.80 0.11
CA ILE A 57 5.07 4.38 -0.43
C ILE A 57 4.45 5.58 -1.11
N GLY A 58 4.00 5.38 -2.35
CA GLY A 58 3.18 6.36 -3.02
C GLY A 58 1.78 6.37 -2.40
N LEU A 59 1.36 7.50 -1.84
CA LEU A 59 -0.03 7.74 -1.55
C LEU A 59 -0.71 8.33 -2.78
N HIS A 60 -1.72 7.64 -3.26
CA HIS A 60 -2.46 8.02 -4.45
C HIS A 60 -3.61 8.99 -4.14
N PRO A 61 -4.11 9.75 -5.14
CA PRO A 61 -5.17 10.73 -4.96
C PRO A 61 -6.36 10.29 -4.11
N PRO A 62 -6.96 9.09 -4.29
CA PRO A 62 -8.10 8.68 -3.48
C PRO A 62 -7.77 8.48 -2.00
N ALA A 63 -6.57 7.98 -1.70
CA ALA A 63 -6.14 7.80 -0.32
C ALA A 63 -5.82 9.13 0.36
N LEU A 64 -5.20 10.08 -0.37
CA LEU A 64 -5.01 11.45 0.12
C LEU A 64 -6.35 12.11 0.44
N ALA A 65 -7.35 11.99 -0.44
CA ALA A 65 -8.69 12.52 -0.19
C ALA A 65 -9.36 11.86 1.03
N ALA A 66 -9.20 10.56 1.21
CA ALA A 66 -9.77 9.86 2.36
C ALA A 66 -9.13 10.31 3.69
N LEU A 67 -7.83 10.58 3.70
CA LEU A 67 -7.09 11.00 4.89
C LEU A 67 -7.33 12.47 5.30
N GLU A 68 -8.00 13.28 4.47
CA GLU A 68 -8.33 14.68 4.80
C GLU A 68 -9.25 14.78 6.01
N ALA A 69 -10.23 13.87 6.12
CA ALA A 69 -11.23 13.90 7.19
C ALA A 69 -10.61 13.86 8.60
N CYS A 70 -9.45 13.19 8.77
CA CYS A 70 -8.69 13.16 10.03
C CYS A 70 -7.51 14.15 10.04
N GLY A 71 -7.38 15.05 9.04
CA GLY A 71 -6.29 16.04 8.94
C GLY A 71 -4.91 15.43 8.66
N ALA A 72 -4.82 14.13 8.35
CA ALA A 72 -3.52 13.49 8.10
C ALA A 72 -2.92 13.91 6.75
N THR A 73 -3.75 14.23 5.75
CA THR A 73 -3.29 14.63 4.41
C THR A 73 -2.41 15.88 4.48
N GLU A 74 -2.81 16.90 5.21
CA GLU A 74 -2.04 18.15 5.36
C GLU A 74 -0.66 17.84 5.92
N ARG A 75 -0.58 17.13 7.05
CA ARG A 75 0.68 16.73 7.68
C ARG A 75 1.57 15.86 6.76
N ILE A 76 0.96 15.00 5.95
CA ILE A 76 1.67 14.18 4.98
C ILE A 76 2.28 15.05 3.87
N LEU A 77 1.52 16.02 3.35
CA LEU A 77 1.96 16.86 2.24
C LEU A 77 3.03 17.88 2.61
N GLU A 78 3.21 18.18 3.91
CA GLU A 78 4.34 18.97 4.42
C GLU A 78 5.68 18.25 4.26
N GLU A 79 5.69 16.92 4.34
CA GLU A 79 6.92 16.11 4.31
C GLU A 79 7.07 15.26 3.03
N ALA A 80 6.08 15.20 2.16
CA ALA A 80 6.09 14.34 0.98
C ALA A 80 6.70 14.99 -0.25
N ALA A 81 7.42 14.22 -1.06
CA ALA A 81 7.70 14.59 -2.44
C ALA A 81 6.46 14.34 -3.31
N ARG A 82 6.10 15.31 -4.16
CA ARG A 82 4.94 15.21 -5.05
C ARG A 82 5.37 14.66 -6.40
N ILE A 83 4.83 13.51 -6.77
CA ILE A 83 5.03 12.89 -8.08
C ILE A 83 3.90 13.34 -9.01
N GLU A 84 4.16 14.30 -9.84
CA GLU A 84 3.21 14.89 -10.78
C GLU A 84 3.26 14.20 -12.15
N ARG A 85 4.39 13.56 -12.46
CA ARG A 85 4.62 12.92 -13.75
C ARG A 85 5.21 11.52 -13.61
N GLY A 86 4.88 10.67 -14.56
CA GLY A 86 5.56 9.42 -14.81
C GLY A 86 6.29 9.48 -16.15
N ALA A 87 7.56 9.09 -16.22
CA ALA A 87 8.32 9.03 -17.45
C ALA A 87 8.84 7.63 -17.74
N ALA A 88 8.58 7.12 -18.93
CA ALA A 88 9.10 5.85 -19.41
C ALA A 88 10.36 6.08 -20.24
N TYR A 89 11.40 5.29 -19.99
CA TYR A 89 12.67 5.34 -20.67
C TYR A 89 13.09 3.97 -21.23
N ASP A 90 13.85 4.00 -22.31
CA ASP A 90 14.70 2.93 -22.78
C ASP A 90 16.15 3.42 -22.62
N ARG A 91 16.81 3.01 -21.53
CA ARG A 91 18.09 3.59 -21.08
C ARG A 91 18.01 5.11 -20.92
N ALA A 92 18.78 5.86 -21.73
CA ALA A 92 18.77 7.32 -21.74
C ALA A 92 17.65 7.92 -22.62
N ARG A 93 17.04 7.13 -23.54
CA ARG A 93 16.02 7.60 -24.46
C ARG A 93 14.65 7.64 -23.77
N ARG A 94 14.08 8.83 -23.62
CA ARG A 94 12.72 9.00 -23.13
C ARG A 94 11.73 8.50 -24.17
N LEU A 95 10.88 7.55 -23.80
CA LEU A 95 9.83 6.99 -24.63
C LEU A 95 8.54 7.80 -24.53
N ALA A 96 8.16 8.16 -23.29
CA ALA A 96 6.92 8.86 -23.03
C ALA A 96 6.96 9.58 -21.68
N THR A 97 6.08 10.56 -21.52
CA THR A 97 5.76 11.20 -20.24
C THR A 97 4.25 11.21 -20.05
N LEU A 98 3.81 10.84 -18.86
CA LEU A 98 2.42 10.86 -18.42
C LEU A 98 2.29 11.94 -17.35
N ASP A 99 1.55 12.99 -17.64
CA ASP A 99 1.20 14.03 -16.68
C ASP A 99 -0.07 13.63 -15.94
N LEU A 100 -0.06 13.64 -14.61
CA LEU A 100 -1.19 13.25 -13.79
C LEU A 100 -2.25 14.35 -13.67
N SER A 101 -1.94 15.60 -14.07
CA SER A 101 -2.90 16.69 -14.12
C SER A 101 -4.09 16.42 -15.08
N VAL A 102 -3.89 15.54 -16.07
CA VAL A 102 -4.94 15.12 -17.02
C VAL A 102 -6.14 14.43 -16.35
N LEU A 103 -6.01 14.06 -15.07
CA LEU A 103 -7.09 13.39 -14.33
C LEU A 103 -8.15 14.35 -13.80
N GLY A 104 -7.85 15.66 -13.66
CA GLY A 104 -8.73 16.62 -13.01
C GLY A 104 -9.11 16.25 -11.58
N ALA A 105 -8.25 15.47 -10.89
CA ALA A 105 -8.49 15.07 -9.52
C ALA A 105 -8.09 16.18 -8.53
N ARG A 106 -8.66 16.16 -7.31
CA ARG A 106 -8.31 17.10 -6.24
C ARG A 106 -6.81 17.09 -5.91
N PHE A 107 -6.19 15.92 -5.95
CA PHE A 107 -4.75 15.71 -5.83
C PHE A 107 -4.21 15.16 -7.15
N PRO A 108 -3.77 16.01 -8.11
CA PRO A 108 -3.28 15.56 -9.42
C PRO A 108 -1.84 15.04 -9.35
N PHE A 109 -1.47 14.35 -8.27
CA PHE A 109 -0.14 13.78 -8.01
C PHE A 109 -0.23 12.59 -7.06
N ALA A 110 0.82 11.78 -7.00
CA ALA A 110 1.03 10.83 -5.91
C ALA A 110 2.04 11.42 -4.91
N ALA A 111 1.82 11.22 -3.61
CA ALA A 111 2.74 11.65 -2.57
C ALA A 111 3.73 10.54 -2.23
N SER A 112 5.03 10.79 -2.43
CA SER A 112 6.10 9.88 -2.03
C SER A 112 6.58 10.22 -0.64
N ILE A 113 6.35 9.30 0.31
CA ILE A 113 6.62 9.54 1.72
C ILE A 113 7.00 8.22 2.42
N PRO A 114 7.94 8.22 3.37
CA PRO A 114 8.25 7.04 4.17
C PRO A 114 7.05 6.58 5.00
N GLN A 115 6.84 5.27 5.09
CA GLN A 115 5.70 4.69 5.81
C GLN A 115 5.60 5.17 7.27
N HIS A 116 6.72 5.28 7.98
CA HIS A 116 6.72 5.73 9.38
C HIS A 116 6.22 7.19 9.54
N THR A 117 6.45 8.04 8.53
CA THR A 117 5.91 9.41 8.52
C THR A 117 4.40 9.40 8.28
N THR A 118 3.91 8.54 7.37
CA THR A 118 2.47 8.32 7.19
C THR A 118 1.83 7.82 8.50
N GLU A 119 2.44 6.83 9.16
CA GLU A 119 1.97 6.31 10.45
C GLU A 119 1.91 7.40 11.51
N ARG A 120 2.94 8.25 11.62
CA ARG A 120 2.99 9.38 12.55
C ARG A 120 1.89 10.41 12.26
N ALA A 121 1.70 10.76 10.99
CA ALA A 121 0.68 11.73 10.58
C ALA A 121 -0.75 11.25 10.89
N ILE A 122 -1.04 9.96 10.74
CA ILE A 122 -2.35 9.38 11.05
C ILE A 122 -2.52 9.25 12.56
N SER A 123 -1.51 8.77 13.29
CA SER A 123 -1.59 8.54 14.74
C SER A 123 -1.85 9.81 15.55
N ALA A 124 -1.52 10.97 15.00
CA ALA A 124 -1.79 12.26 15.64
C ALA A 124 -3.30 12.57 15.79
N SER A 125 -4.18 11.83 15.09
CA SER A 125 -5.63 12.08 15.07
C SER A 125 -6.47 10.91 15.60
N GLY A 126 -5.83 9.84 16.05
CA GLY A 126 -6.51 8.64 16.53
C GLY A 126 -6.16 8.26 17.96
N PRO A 127 -6.77 7.20 18.50
CA PRO A 127 -6.48 6.69 19.81
C PRO A 127 -5.04 6.16 19.90
N ALA A 128 -4.44 6.27 21.08
CA ALA A 128 -3.15 5.66 21.34
C ALA A 128 -3.25 4.12 21.24
N ALA A 129 -2.30 3.52 20.55
CA ALA A 129 -2.26 2.06 20.47
C ALA A 129 -1.74 1.43 21.77
N LEU A 130 -2.43 0.40 22.27
CA LEU A 130 -1.91 -0.47 23.33
C LEU A 130 -0.86 -1.39 22.69
N ARG A 131 0.41 -1.08 22.96
CA ARG A 131 1.57 -1.78 22.40
C ARG A 131 1.98 -3.00 23.23
N GLY A 132 2.70 -3.94 22.63
CA GLY A 132 3.06 -5.20 23.27
C GLY A 132 1.85 -6.12 23.48
N ALA A 133 0.71 -5.80 22.87
CA ALA A 133 -0.56 -6.49 22.99
C ALA A 133 -0.82 -7.35 21.76
N ARG A 134 -0.59 -8.66 21.86
CA ARG A 134 -0.80 -9.60 20.77
C ARG A 134 -2.15 -10.30 20.91
N VAL A 135 -3.02 -10.11 19.93
CA VAL A 135 -4.26 -10.90 19.80
C VAL A 135 -3.89 -12.32 19.38
N THR A 136 -4.38 -13.30 20.11
CA THR A 136 -4.11 -14.72 19.89
C THR A 136 -5.33 -15.50 19.42
N GLU A 137 -6.52 -15.04 19.77
CA GLU A 137 -7.78 -15.70 19.41
C GLU A 137 -8.92 -14.70 19.30
N LEU A 138 -9.87 -15.00 18.42
CA LEU A 138 -11.11 -14.27 18.21
C LEU A 138 -12.27 -15.25 18.26
N ALA A 139 -13.27 -14.96 19.08
CA ALA A 139 -14.48 -15.77 19.22
C ALA A 139 -15.72 -14.89 19.01
N PRO A 140 -16.33 -14.89 17.81
CA PRO A 140 -17.62 -14.25 17.59
C PRO A 140 -18.72 -14.96 18.37
N GLU A 141 -19.47 -14.19 19.18
CA GLU A 141 -20.60 -14.64 19.99
C GLU A 141 -21.85 -13.79 19.66
N PRO A 142 -23.05 -14.21 20.09
CA PRO A 142 -24.22 -13.39 19.91
C PRO A 142 -24.07 -12.00 20.55
N GLY A 143 -24.08 -10.96 19.74
CA GLY A 143 -23.97 -9.56 20.18
C GLY A 143 -22.57 -9.03 20.43
N VAL A 144 -21.53 -9.86 20.50
CA VAL A 144 -20.17 -9.46 20.91
C VAL A 144 -19.11 -10.32 20.21
N VAL A 145 -17.91 -9.80 20.10
CA VAL A 145 -16.71 -10.58 19.73
C VAL A 145 -15.76 -10.59 20.93
N ARG A 146 -15.40 -11.79 21.40
CA ARG A 146 -14.39 -11.96 22.44
C ARG A 146 -13.00 -12.01 21.81
N VAL A 147 -12.05 -11.33 22.45
CA VAL A 147 -10.68 -11.17 21.97
C VAL A 147 -9.72 -11.58 23.07
N SER A 148 -8.94 -12.63 22.83
CA SER A 148 -7.85 -13.03 23.73
C SER A 148 -6.59 -12.22 23.39
N VAL A 149 -6.12 -11.43 24.36
CA VAL A 149 -4.97 -10.53 24.20
C VAL A 149 -3.86 -10.96 25.15
N ARG A 150 -2.69 -11.26 24.59
CA ARG A 150 -1.47 -11.57 25.35
C ARG A 150 -0.58 -10.34 25.48
N THR A 151 -0.27 -9.96 26.73
CA THR A 151 0.69 -8.91 27.06
C THR A 151 1.78 -9.51 27.94
N GLY A 152 2.98 -9.61 27.41
CA GLY A 152 4.07 -10.38 28.04
C GLY A 152 3.68 -11.84 28.23
N VAL A 153 3.63 -12.31 29.48
CA VAL A 153 3.26 -13.70 29.85
C VAL A 153 1.79 -13.85 30.23
N ARG A 154 1.04 -12.76 30.35
CA ARG A 154 -0.36 -12.76 30.78
C ARG A 154 -1.29 -12.72 29.56
N THR A 155 -2.37 -13.50 29.63
CA THR A 155 -3.48 -13.41 28.68
C THR A 155 -4.68 -12.77 29.38
N HIS A 156 -5.31 -11.82 28.72
CA HIS A 156 -6.50 -11.11 29.16
C HIS A 156 -7.58 -11.27 28.11
N GLU A 157 -8.81 -11.35 28.51
CA GLU A 157 -9.95 -11.25 27.60
C GLU A 157 -10.41 -9.79 27.49
N ARG A 158 -10.85 -9.42 26.29
CA ARG A 158 -11.55 -8.17 25.98
C ARG A 158 -12.76 -8.49 25.12
N THR A 159 -13.77 -7.67 25.24
CA THR A 159 -15.00 -7.80 24.47
C THR A 159 -15.31 -6.54 23.69
N ALA A 160 -15.80 -6.68 22.46
CA ALA A 160 -16.23 -5.55 21.65
C ALA A 160 -17.46 -5.90 20.82
N ARG A 161 -18.25 -4.88 20.49
CA ARG A 161 -19.41 -5.03 19.59
C ARG A 161 -18.97 -5.35 18.16
N ALA A 162 -17.77 -4.88 17.77
CA ALA A 162 -17.13 -5.25 16.51
C ALA A 162 -15.61 -5.34 16.63
N VAL A 163 -14.97 -6.19 15.80
CA VAL A 163 -13.52 -6.34 15.72
C VAL A 163 -13.08 -6.26 14.26
N VAL A 164 -12.00 -5.51 14.02
CA VAL A 164 -11.41 -5.38 12.67
C VAL A 164 -9.94 -5.79 12.69
N ILE A 165 -9.61 -6.81 11.90
CA ILE A 165 -8.25 -7.30 11.71
C ILE A 165 -7.55 -6.44 10.65
N ALA A 166 -6.53 -5.67 11.07
CA ALA A 166 -5.69 -4.82 10.24
C ALA A 166 -4.20 -5.12 10.46
N THR A 167 -3.87 -6.39 10.70
CA THR A 167 -2.55 -6.89 11.13
C THR A 167 -1.49 -6.92 10.05
N GLY A 168 -1.83 -6.53 8.82
CA GLY A 168 -0.95 -6.67 7.67
C GLY A 168 -0.76 -8.13 7.23
N ALA A 169 0.09 -8.35 6.22
CA ALA A 169 0.29 -9.68 5.64
C ALA A 169 0.85 -10.71 6.64
N ALA A 170 1.71 -10.26 7.57
CA ALA A 170 2.33 -11.15 8.57
C ALA A 170 1.36 -11.64 9.66
N GLY A 171 0.25 -10.94 9.87
CA GLY A 171 -0.76 -11.33 10.87
C GLY A 171 -2.06 -11.85 10.25
N ARG A 172 -2.04 -12.23 8.97
CA ARG A 172 -3.21 -12.80 8.25
C ARG A 172 -3.76 -14.06 8.91
N ASP A 173 -2.91 -14.83 9.58
CA ASP A 173 -3.29 -16.09 10.22
C ASP A 173 -4.46 -15.93 11.21
N LEU A 174 -4.62 -14.73 11.80
CA LEU A 174 -5.72 -14.43 12.68
C LEU A 174 -7.10 -14.46 11.97
N ALA A 175 -7.13 -14.23 10.66
CA ALA A 175 -8.34 -14.28 9.83
C ALA A 175 -8.64 -15.68 9.26
N LEU A 176 -7.63 -16.58 9.19
CA LEU A 176 -7.76 -17.89 8.54
C LEU A 176 -8.86 -18.80 9.08
N PRO A 177 -9.20 -18.80 10.40
CA PRO A 177 -10.31 -19.60 10.91
C PRO A 177 -11.66 -19.22 10.28
N PHE A 178 -11.78 -18.00 9.73
CA PHE A 178 -13.04 -17.43 9.26
C PHE A 178 -13.11 -17.29 7.74
N THR A 179 -11.97 -17.26 7.03
CA THR A 179 -11.92 -17.11 5.58
C THR A 179 -10.71 -17.79 4.99
N GLY A 180 -10.85 -18.38 3.80
CA GLY A 180 -9.72 -18.79 2.99
C GLY A 180 -9.12 -17.61 2.20
N PHE A 181 -7.99 -17.84 1.55
CA PHE A 181 -7.38 -16.88 0.62
C PHE A 181 -6.71 -17.57 -0.55
N SER A 182 -6.57 -16.84 -1.66
CA SER A 182 -5.82 -17.29 -2.83
C SER A 182 -4.42 -16.69 -2.79
N LEU A 183 -3.39 -17.52 -2.67
CA LEU A 183 -1.98 -17.11 -2.67
C LEU A 183 -1.33 -17.38 -4.03
N HIS A 184 -0.59 -16.39 -4.52
CA HIS A 184 0.30 -16.54 -5.66
C HIS A 184 1.64 -15.86 -5.37
N GLU A 185 2.71 -16.63 -5.41
CA GLU A 185 4.08 -16.09 -5.27
C GLU A 185 4.72 -15.94 -6.64
N TYR A 186 5.32 -14.79 -6.89
CA TYR A 186 6.05 -14.55 -8.12
C TYR A 186 7.52 -14.98 -7.95
N PRO A 187 8.12 -15.62 -8.95
CA PRO A 187 9.52 -16.01 -8.89
C PRO A 187 10.48 -14.81 -8.97
N ASP A 188 9.97 -13.64 -9.29
CA ASP A 188 10.76 -12.44 -9.53
C ASP A 188 11.35 -11.91 -8.21
N ARG A 189 12.64 -11.56 -8.24
CA ARG A 189 13.36 -10.92 -7.13
C ARG A 189 13.59 -9.47 -7.45
N TYR A 190 13.37 -8.62 -6.46
CA TYR A 190 13.60 -7.19 -6.55
C TYR A 190 14.56 -6.75 -5.45
N LEU A 191 15.39 -5.77 -5.80
CA LEU A 191 16.25 -5.07 -4.87
C LEU A 191 15.90 -3.58 -4.89
N MET A 192 15.96 -2.95 -3.74
CA MET A 192 15.80 -1.49 -3.64
C MET A 192 16.90 -0.86 -2.81
N SER A 193 17.21 0.39 -3.14
CA SER A 193 18.16 1.25 -2.44
C SER A 193 17.78 2.70 -2.64
N ASP A 194 18.25 3.58 -1.78
CA ASP A 194 18.13 5.03 -1.95
C ASP A 194 19.48 5.59 -2.42
N ALA A 195 19.42 6.61 -3.29
CA ALA A 195 20.59 7.30 -3.85
C ALA A 195 20.29 8.80 -4.05
N PRO A 196 21.31 9.67 -4.09
CA PRO A 196 21.12 11.09 -4.39
C PRO A 196 20.53 11.32 -5.79
N ALA A 197 19.52 12.19 -5.91
CA ALA A 197 18.86 12.51 -7.18
C ALA A 197 19.83 13.13 -8.20
N ALA A 198 20.75 13.95 -7.74
CA ALA A 198 21.73 14.64 -8.60
C ALA A 198 22.63 13.71 -9.43
N LEU A 199 22.71 12.43 -9.08
CA LEU A 199 23.51 11.43 -9.81
C LEU A 199 22.76 10.79 -10.98
N ASP A 200 21.45 11.02 -11.14
CA ASP A 200 20.67 10.60 -12.29
C ASP A 200 20.30 11.83 -13.14
N PRO A 201 20.94 12.05 -14.30
CA PRO A 201 20.69 13.23 -15.14
C PRO A 201 19.29 13.27 -15.74
N ARG A 202 18.50 12.20 -15.61
CA ARG A 202 17.10 12.12 -16.06
C ARG A 202 16.12 12.55 -14.97
N ALA A 203 16.61 12.68 -13.71
CA ALA A 203 15.79 12.91 -12.54
C ALA A 203 15.38 14.38 -12.42
N ASP A 204 14.15 14.58 -11.99
CA ASP A 204 13.65 15.79 -11.35
C ASP A 204 12.84 15.40 -10.10
N ASP A 205 12.51 16.38 -9.27
CA ASP A 205 11.86 16.15 -7.96
C ASP A 205 10.38 15.75 -8.07
N ARG A 206 9.81 15.77 -9.29
CA ARG A 206 8.37 15.56 -9.51
C ARG A 206 8.05 14.41 -10.46
N THR A 207 9.07 13.72 -10.98
CA THR A 207 8.88 12.67 -11.98
C THR A 207 9.32 11.30 -11.46
N ALA A 208 8.41 10.34 -11.44
CA ALA A 208 8.74 8.92 -11.32
C ALA A 208 9.29 8.42 -12.66
N ILE A 209 10.42 7.72 -12.65
CA ILE A 209 11.09 7.19 -13.84
C ILE A 209 10.97 5.68 -13.87
N ILE A 210 10.49 5.13 -14.97
CA ILE A 210 10.42 3.70 -15.24
C ILE A 210 11.29 3.40 -16.46
N THR A 211 12.44 2.77 -16.25
CA THR A 211 13.31 2.35 -17.33
C THR A 211 12.99 0.91 -17.73
N LEU A 212 12.56 0.74 -18.96
CA LEU A 212 12.25 -0.55 -19.57
C LEU A 212 13.46 -1.02 -20.36
N ASP A 213 14.27 -1.88 -19.74
CA ASP A 213 15.40 -2.51 -20.42
C ASP A 213 15.06 -3.96 -20.81
N ARG A 214 15.78 -4.52 -21.78
CA ARG A 214 15.66 -5.92 -22.17
C ARG A 214 15.91 -6.91 -21.02
N ARG A 215 16.76 -6.54 -20.07
CA ARG A 215 17.14 -7.35 -18.91
C ARG A 215 16.18 -7.20 -17.75
N GLY A 216 15.27 -6.21 -17.81
CA GLY A 216 14.25 -5.99 -16.78
C GLY A 216 14.04 -4.51 -16.48
N VAL A 217 13.10 -4.24 -15.59
CA VAL A 217 12.73 -2.87 -15.17
C VAL A 217 13.68 -2.32 -14.11
N LEU A 218 13.93 -1.01 -14.19
CA LEU A 218 14.45 -0.17 -13.12
C LEU A 218 13.45 0.96 -12.89
N GLU A 219 12.91 1.06 -11.68
CA GLU A 219 12.05 2.15 -11.26
C GLU A 219 12.84 3.11 -10.36
N SER A 220 12.55 4.40 -10.48
CA SER A 220 13.19 5.47 -9.70
C SER A 220 12.13 6.48 -9.28
N PHE A 221 11.93 6.64 -7.96
CA PHE A 221 10.92 7.51 -7.38
C PHE A 221 11.59 8.63 -6.58
N PRO A 222 11.15 9.89 -6.71
CA PRO A 222 11.64 10.96 -5.87
C PRO A 222 11.30 10.71 -4.41
N LEU A 223 12.21 11.08 -3.52
CA LEU A 223 12.03 11.10 -2.07
C LEU A 223 12.14 12.53 -1.58
N ALA A 224 11.49 12.84 -0.48
CA ALA A 224 11.70 14.10 0.22
C ALA A 224 13.21 14.26 0.58
N GLY A 225 13.70 15.49 0.51
CA GLY A 225 15.12 15.77 0.80
C GLY A 225 16.10 15.51 -0.33
N GLY A 226 15.63 15.40 -1.59
CA GLY A 226 16.51 15.34 -2.77
C GLY A 226 17.11 13.96 -3.05
N GLY A 227 16.55 12.91 -2.46
CA GLY A 227 16.89 11.51 -2.75
C GLY A 227 15.98 10.87 -3.79
N ARG A 228 16.38 9.68 -4.23
CA ARG A 228 15.55 8.84 -5.10
C ARG A 228 15.62 7.39 -4.64
N ARG A 229 14.47 6.74 -4.58
CA ARG A 229 14.38 5.29 -4.39
C ARG A 229 14.50 4.58 -5.71
N LEU A 230 15.48 3.71 -5.80
CA LEU A 230 15.74 2.83 -6.92
C LEU A 230 15.19 1.43 -6.62
N VAL A 231 14.39 0.89 -7.53
CA VAL A 231 13.84 -0.47 -7.43
C VAL A 231 14.15 -1.21 -8.73
N ALA A 232 14.91 -2.29 -8.64
CA ALA A 232 15.27 -3.07 -9.82
C ALA A 232 14.84 -4.53 -9.68
N ARG A 233 14.25 -5.07 -10.73
CA ARG A 233 14.14 -6.51 -10.89
C ARG A 233 15.52 -7.09 -11.21
N ILE A 234 15.91 -8.12 -10.46
CA ILE A 234 17.23 -8.74 -10.60
C ILE A 234 17.13 -9.97 -11.51
N THR A 235 18.07 -10.05 -12.42
CA THR A 235 18.31 -11.17 -13.32
C THR A 235 19.76 -11.65 -13.14
N ALA A 236 20.05 -12.91 -13.47
CA ALA A 236 21.42 -13.38 -13.56
C ALA A 236 22.22 -12.56 -14.60
N HIS A 237 23.53 -12.63 -14.54
CA HIS A 237 24.40 -12.11 -15.60
C HIS A 237 24.07 -12.74 -16.96
N ALA A 238 24.46 -12.08 -18.04
CA ALA A 238 24.25 -12.61 -19.40
C ALA A 238 24.94 -13.96 -19.64
N ASP A 239 26.04 -14.21 -18.91
CA ASP A 239 26.79 -15.47 -18.89
C ASP A 239 26.30 -16.46 -17.81
N GLY A 240 25.21 -16.17 -17.14
CA GLY A 240 24.61 -17.00 -16.10
C GLY A 240 25.29 -16.92 -14.73
N ARG A 241 26.35 -16.15 -14.56
CA ARG A 241 27.03 -16.02 -13.26
C ARG A 241 26.19 -15.27 -12.24
N PRO A 242 26.19 -15.68 -10.96
CA PRO A 242 25.58 -14.89 -9.89
C PRO A 242 26.45 -13.67 -9.54
N ASP A 243 25.81 -12.58 -9.14
CA ASP A 243 26.51 -11.46 -8.49
C ASP A 243 27.04 -11.91 -7.12
N ARG A 244 28.21 -11.37 -6.72
CA ARG A 244 28.84 -11.71 -5.43
C ARG A 244 27.97 -11.28 -4.25
N THR A 245 27.33 -10.11 -4.38
CA THR A 245 26.45 -9.57 -3.33
C THR A 245 25.18 -8.98 -3.94
N ALA A 246 24.15 -8.74 -3.11
CA ALA A 246 22.97 -8.01 -3.53
C ALA A 246 23.26 -6.56 -3.95
N VAL A 247 24.30 -5.95 -3.33
CA VAL A 247 24.77 -4.61 -3.69
C VAL A 247 25.33 -4.60 -5.10
N ASP A 248 26.20 -5.58 -5.44
CA ASP A 248 26.77 -5.70 -6.78
C ASP A 248 25.67 -5.93 -7.83
N ALA A 249 24.67 -6.75 -7.53
CA ALA A 249 23.55 -7.00 -8.41
C ALA A 249 22.77 -5.73 -8.72
N LEU A 250 22.49 -4.90 -7.71
CA LEU A 250 21.75 -3.65 -7.91
C LEU A 250 22.63 -2.61 -8.62
N ARG A 251 23.90 -2.47 -8.24
CA ARG A 251 24.87 -1.58 -8.95
C ARG A 251 24.94 -1.90 -10.43
N ARG A 252 25.11 -3.15 -10.79
CA ARG A 252 25.11 -3.61 -12.17
C ARG A 252 23.78 -3.25 -12.88
N ALA A 253 22.65 -3.54 -12.25
CA ALA A 253 21.34 -3.25 -12.84
C ALA A 253 21.14 -1.75 -13.08
N VAL A 254 21.61 -0.89 -12.18
CA VAL A 254 21.53 0.57 -12.32
C VAL A 254 22.48 1.06 -13.41
N ALA A 255 23.74 0.66 -13.41
CA ALA A 255 24.70 1.03 -14.46
C ALA A 255 24.19 0.67 -15.86
N GLU A 256 23.72 -0.56 -16.03
CA GLU A 256 23.23 -1.06 -17.33
C GLU A 256 21.94 -0.38 -17.80
N ARG A 257 20.99 -0.09 -16.88
CA ARG A 257 19.63 0.37 -17.24
C ARG A 257 19.50 1.89 -17.18
N ALA A 258 20.12 2.54 -16.18
CA ALA A 258 20.13 3.99 -16.10
C ALA A 258 21.24 4.62 -16.96
N GLY A 259 22.32 3.88 -17.24
CA GLY A 259 23.48 4.39 -17.95
C GLY A 259 24.30 5.36 -17.11
N SER A 260 24.27 5.23 -15.78
CA SER A 260 25.00 6.10 -14.83
C SER A 260 25.84 5.26 -13.87
N ASP A 261 27.15 5.24 -14.07
CA ASP A 261 28.10 4.59 -13.17
C ASP A 261 28.20 5.33 -11.82
N ALA A 262 28.05 6.66 -11.83
CA ALA A 262 28.04 7.47 -10.62
C ALA A 262 26.85 7.10 -9.72
N LEU A 263 25.64 6.96 -10.30
CA LEU A 263 24.46 6.53 -9.56
C LEU A 263 24.61 5.10 -9.01
N ALA A 264 25.20 4.20 -9.82
CA ALA A 264 25.46 2.83 -9.39
C ALA A 264 26.48 2.77 -8.23
N ALA A 265 27.57 3.56 -8.30
CA ALA A 265 28.59 3.62 -7.25
C ALA A 265 28.05 4.14 -5.90
N ALA A 266 27.06 5.02 -5.93
CA ALA A 266 26.44 5.59 -4.73
C ALA A 266 25.54 4.60 -3.95
N ILE A 267 25.24 3.42 -4.52
CA ILE A 267 24.43 2.39 -3.82
C ILE A 267 25.26 1.77 -2.71
N GLY A 268 24.85 1.99 -1.46
CA GLY A 268 25.52 1.46 -0.26
C GLY A 268 24.77 0.30 0.38
N SER A 269 23.52 0.49 0.73
CA SER A 269 22.67 -0.52 1.37
C SER A 269 21.55 -0.96 0.43
N VAL A 270 21.16 -2.23 0.53
CA VAL A 270 20.16 -2.82 -0.36
C VAL A 270 19.17 -3.66 0.44
N SER A 271 17.90 -3.48 0.14
CA SER A 271 16.80 -4.28 0.72
C SER A 271 16.19 -5.19 -0.33
N PRO A 272 16.27 -6.53 -0.15
CA PRO A 272 15.60 -7.48 -1.03
C PRO A 272 14.11 -7.60 -0.71
N PHE A 273 13.28 -7.79 -1.73
CA PHE A 273 11.88 -8.18 -1.56
C PHE A 273 11.37 -9.09 -2.67
N ARG A 274 10.34 -9.84 -2.36
CA ARG A 274 9.60 -10.67 -3.31
C ARG A 274 8.18 -10.15 -3.45
N ILE A 275 7.60 -10.41 -4.61
CA ILE A 275 6.22 -10.06 -4.89
C ILE A 275 5.35 -11.26 -4.53
N ARG A 276 4.30 -10.98 -3.77
CA ARG A 276 3.22 -11.91 -3.44
C ARG A 276 1.88 -11.28 -3.78
N ARG A 277 0.93 -12.11 -4.06
CA ARG A 277 -0.48 -11.75 -4.18
C ARG A 277 -1.28 -12.71 -3.32
N ALA A 278 -1.98 -12.18 -2.33
CA ALA A 278 -2.92 -12.96 -1.53
C ALA A 278 -4.21 -12.16 -1.37
N ILE A 279 -5.34 -12.75 -1.70
CA ILE A 279 -6.66 -12.10 -1.57
C ILE A 279 -7.56 -13.08 -0.84
N VAL A 280 -8.18 -12.62 0.26
CA VAL A 280 -9.16 -13.40 1.03
C VAL A 280 -10.44 -13.61 0.20
N HIS A 281 -11.17 -14.66 0.53
CA HIS A 281 -12.43 -14.95 -0.15
C HIS A 281 -13.55 -14.00 0.30
N ARG A 282 -13.52 -13.54 1.57
CA ARG A 282 -14.44 -12.57 2.15
C ARG A 282 -13.72 -11.68 3.18
N MET A 283 -14.18 -10.46 3.33
CA MET A 283 -13.68 -9.48 4.29
C MET A 283 -14.58 -9.37 5.53
N ARG A 284 -15.84 -9.74 5.41
CA ARG A 284 -16.77 -9.96 6.52
C ARG A 284 -16.63 -11.39 6.99
N LEU A 285 -16.18 -11.61 8.22
CA LEU A 285 -15.72 -12.90 8.71
C LEU A 285 -16.75 -13.67 9.51
N ASP A 286 -17.81 -12.98 9.94
CA ASP A 286 -18.94 -13.59 10.65
C ASP A 286 -20.30 -13.22 10.01
N PRO A 287 -21.33 -14.05 10.14
CA PRO A 287 -22.64 -13.77 9.58
C PRO A 287 -23.31 -12.51 10.18
N ALA A 288 -22.99 -12.20 11.43
CA ALA A 288 -23.55 -11.04 12.13
C ALA A 288 -22.90 -9.72 11.71
N GLY A 289 -21.81 -9.74 10.90
CA GLY A 289 -21.11 -8.55 10.44
C GLY A 289 -20.49 -7.75 11.59
N ARG A 290 -19.83 -8.44 12.51
CA ARG A 290 -19.11 -7.89 13.66
C ARG A 290 -17.60 -8.13 13.58
N LEU A 291 -17.16 -9.07 12.76
CA LEU A 291 -15.76 -9.39 12.55
C LEU A 291 -15.36 -9.13 11.09
N PHE A 292 -14.28 -8.34 10.91
CA PHE A 292 -13.82 -7.91 9.58
C PHE A 292 -12.32 -8.09 9.44
N VAL A 293 -11.84 -8.17 8.19
CA VAL A 293 -10.41 -8.10 7.84
C VAL A 293 -10.20 -7.06 6.73
N ILE A 294 -9.16 -6.22 6.88
CA ILE A 294 -8.84 -5.14 5.93
C ILE A 294 -7.33 -5.02 5.67
N GLY A 295 -6.96 -4.26 4.65
CA GLY A 295 -5.56 -3.99 4.29
C GLY A 295 -4.82 -5.23 3.83
N ASP A 296 -3.49 -5.27 4.03
CA ASP A 296 -2.65 -6.39 3.57
C ASP A 296 -3.00 -7.74 4.23
N ALA A 297 -3.72 -7.74 5.34
CA ALA A 297 -4.28 -8.96 5.91
C ALA A 297 -5.38 -9.55 5.00
N ALA A 298 -6.17 -8.69 4.36
CA ALA A 298 -7.21 -9.08 3.41
C ALA A 298 -6.67 -9.25 1.98
N HIS A 299 -5.82 -8.33 1.54
CA HIS A 299 -5.33 -8.30 0.15
C HIS A 299 -3.90 -7.77 0.05
N GLU A 300 -2.96 -8.67 0.03
CA GLU A 300 -1.57 -8.38 -0.30
C GLU A 300 -1.44 -8.34 -1.83
N VAL A 301 -1.03 -7.21 -2.39
CA VAL A 301 -0.81 -7.05 -3.83
C VAL A 301 0.64 -6.67 -4.11
N SER A 302 1.05 -6.75 -5.38
CA SER A 302 2.40 -6.33 -5.78
C SER A 302 2.71 -4.90 -5.31
N PRO A 303 3.87 -4.66 -4.69
CA PRO A 303 4.28 -3.31 -4.30
C PRO A 303 4.61 -2.41 -5.51
N ILE A 304 4.75 -3.01 -6.71
CA ILE A 304 4.99 -2.28 -7.96
C ILE A 304 3.75 -1.44 -8.30
N GLY A 305 3.92 -0.12 -8.33
CA GLY A 305 2.82 0.83 -8.47
C GLY A 305 2.24 1.36 -7.16
N GLY A 306 2.72 0.90 -5.98
CA GLY A 306 2.40 1.49 -4.67
C GLY A 306 0.94 1.36 -4.21
N GLN A 307 0.16 0.39 -4.69
CA GLN A 307 -1.30 0.34 -4.50
C GLN A 307 -1.74 -0.33 -3.19
N GLY A 308 -0.93 -1.21 -2.58
CA GLY A 308 -1.36 -2.05 -1.44
C GLY A 308 -1.88 -1.24 -0.24
N MET A 309 -1.04 -0.36 0.32
CA MET A 309 -1.44 0.46 1.47
C MET A 309 -2.66 1.35 1.14
N ASN A 310 -2.72 1.90 -0.07
CA ASN A 310 -3.84 2.73 -0.51
C ASN A 310 -5.17 1.97 -0.54
N LEU A 311 -5.17 0.70 -1.00
CA LEU A 311 -6.35 -0.16 -0.91
C LEU A 311 -6.84 -0.29 0.53
N GLY A 312 -5.92 -0.57 1.47
CA GLY A 312 -6.27 -0.72 2.88
C GLY A 312 -6.81 0.58 3.51
N LEU A 313 -6.24 1.74 3.16
CA LEU A 313 -6.77 3.03 3.60
C LEU A 313 -8.19 3.26 3.08
N LEU A 314 -8.46 2.90 1.83
CA LEU A 314 -9.80 2.98 1.25
C LEU A 314 -10.78 1.94 1.83
N ASP A 315 -10.29 0.77 2.27
CA ASP A 315 -11.10 -0.16 3.05
C ASP A 315 -11.59 0.51 4.33
N ALA A 316 -10.67 1.10 5.08
CA ALA A 316 -10.95 1.78 6.35
C ALA A 316 -11.92 2.96 6.15
N ALA A 317 -11.67 3.81 5.14
CA ALA A 317 -12.53 4.95 4.82
C ALA A 317 -13.99 4.55 4.52
N GLY A 318 -14.16 3.43 3.81
CA GLY A 318 -15.51 2.93 3.49
C GLY A 318 -16.17 2.16 4.63
N LEU A 319 -15.40 1.46 5.46
CA LEU A 319 -15.93 0.65 6.57
C LEU A 319 -16.34 1.50 7.78
N ALA A 320 -15.52 2.49 8.16
CA ALA A 320 -15.72 3.26 9.39
C ALA A 320 -17.13 3.87 9.53
N PRO A 321 -17.68 4.60 8.54
CA PRO A 321 -19.01 5.18 8.66
C PRO A 321 -20.12 4.11 8.75
N LEU A 322 -19.98 3.00 8.00
CA LEU A 322 -20.96 1.90 8.03
C LEU A 322 -20.95 1.20 9.39
N LEU A 323 -19.75 0.91 9.91
CA LEU A 323 -19.61 0.25 11.20
C LEU A 323 -20.12 1.15 12.34
N ALA A 324 -19.77 2.43 12.32
CA ALA A 324 -20.26 3.39 13.32
C ALA A 324 -21.78 3.56 13.27
N ALA A 325 -22.39 3.63 12.09
CA ALA A 325 -23.84 3.71 11.96
C ALA A 325 -24.52 2.45 12.51
N ARG A 326 -24.02 1.26 12.15
CA ARG A 326 -24.52 -0.04 12.66
C ARG A 326 -24.45 -0.13 14.19
N LEU A 327 -23.29 0.26 14.77
CA LEU A 327 -23.08 0.15 16.21
C LEU A 327 -23.90 1.16 17.02
N ARG A 328 -24.23 2.33 16.46
CA ARG A 328 -25.03 3.37 17.14
C ARG A 328 -26.53 3.13 17.10
N ARG A 329 -27.04 2.71 15.94
CA ARG A 329 -28.48 2.67 15.66
C ARG A 329 -29.06 1.28 15.63
N ASP A 330 -28.21 0.25 15.70
CA ASP A 330 -28.56 -1.15 15.44
C ASP A 330 -29.29 -1.34 14.10
N ASP A 331 -28.99 -0.44 13.14
CA ASP A 331 -29.58 -0.45 11.80
C ASP A 331 -29.12 -1.69 11.04
N ASP A 332 -30.03 -2.30 10.29
CA ASP A 332 -29.68 -3.36 9.35
C ASP A 332 -28.94 -2.80 8.13
N LEU A 333 -27.62 -2.64 8.27
CA LEU A 333 -26.72 -2.20 7.19
C LEU A 333 -26.08 -3.37 6.42
N ASP A 334 -26.67 -4.55 6.51
CA ASP A 334 -26.09 -5.75 5.91
C ASP A 334 -25.93 -5.65 4.38
N VAL A 335 -26.91 -5.00 3.70
CA VAL A 335 -26.82 -4.71 2.26
C VAL A 335 -25.66 -3.76 1.95
N ALA A 336 -25.49 -2.69 2.73
CA ALA A 336 -24.41 -1.72 2.54
C ALA A 336 -23.03 -2.32 2.83
N LEU A 337 -22.92 -3.16 3.87
CA LEU A 337 -21.68 -3.88 4.19
C LEU A 337 -21.33 -4.93 3.14
N ARG A 338 -22.31 -5.62 2.55
CA ARG A 338 -22.08 -6.52 1.41
C ARG A 338 -21.61 -5.75 0.16
N ALA A 339 -22.19 -4.60 -0.12
CA ALA A 339 -21.77 -3.75 -1.23
C ALA A 339 -20.35 -3.23 -1.02
N TRP A 340 -20.01 -2.78 0.19
CA TRP A 340 -18.65 -2.39 0.56
C TRP A 340 -17.66 -3.54 0.32
N GLU A 341 -17.93 -4.73 0.86
CA GLU A 341 -17.05 -5.90 0.69
C GLU A 341 -16.85 -6.24 -0.79
N HIS A 342 -17.93 -6.28 -1.56
CA HIS A 342 -17.89 -6.56 -3.00
C HIS A 342 -16.98 -5.57 -3.74
N ASP A 343 -17.16 -4.27 -3.48
CA ASP A 343 -16.39 -3.20 -4.11
C ASP A 343 -14.91 -3.26 -3.71
N ARG A 344 -14.61 -3.52 -2.42
CA ARG A 344 -13.23 -3.63 -1.94
C ARG A 344 -12.50 -4.82 -2.57
N LEU A 345 -13.13 -6.00 -2.61
CA LEU A 345 -12.58 -7.18 -3.27
C LEU A 345 -12.42 -6.99 -4.79
N ALA A 346 -13.34 -6.28 -5.45
CA ALA A 346 -13.22 -5.94 -6.88
C ALA A 346 -12.02 -5.01 -7.13
N SER A 347 -11.84 -3.98 -6.29
CA SER A 347 -10.69 -3.07 -6.34
C SER A 347 -9.38 -3.81 -6.10
N ALA A 348 -9.31 -4.68 -5.10
CA ALA A 348 -8.13 -5.52 -4.81
C ALA A 348 -7.77 -6.43 -5.99
N ARG A 349 -8.77 -7.09 -6.61
CA ARG A 349 -8.56 -7.91 -7.82
C ARG A 349 -8.06 -7.10 -9.01
N THR A 350 -8.56 -5.87 -9.18
CA THR A 350 -8.12 -4.96 -10.24
C THR A 350 -6.68 -4.52 -10.03
N ALA A 351 -6.33 -4.08 -8.81
CA ALA A 351 -4.95 -3.76 -8.44
C ALA A 351 -4.00 -4.94 -8.62
N ALA A 352 -4.43 -6.15 -8.24
CA ALA A 352 -3.66 -7.37 -8.42
C ALA A 352 -3.41 -7.70 -9.91
N ARG A 353 -4.39 -7.48 -10.79
CA ARG A 353 -4.22 -7.66 -12.26
C ARG A 353 -3.25 -6.63 -12.82
N LEU A 354 -3.36 -5.36 -12.43
CA LEU A 354 -2.44 -4.30 -12.85
C LEU A 354 -1.02 -4.58 -12.36
N GLY A 355 -0.85 -4.99 -11.09
CA GLY A 355 0.43 -5.39 -10.53
C GLY A 355 1.05 -6.59 -11.27
N SER A 356 0.22 -7.57 -11.67
CA SER A 356 0.67 -8.72 -12.48
C SER A 356 1.13 -8.28 -13.86
N LEU A 357 0.39 -7.37 -14.52
CA LEU A 357 0.76 -6.81 -15.82
C LEU A 357 2.08 -6.02 -15.72
N ASN A 358 2.22 -5.16 -14.73
CA ASN A 358 3.45 -4.38 -14.49
C ASN A 358 4.65 -5.32 -14.24
N THR A 359 4.46 -6.38 -13.43
CA THR A 359 5.49 -7.40 -13.20
C THR A 359 5.88 -8.11 -14.51
N ALA A 360 4.90 -8.49 -15.34
CA ALA A 360 5.15 -9.10 -16.64
C ALA A 360 5.86 -8.14 -17.60
N LEU A 361 5.45 -6.87 -17.63
CA LEU A 361 6.12 -5.82 -18.39
C LEU A 361 7.54 -5.51 -17.86
N GLY A 362 7.81 -5.75 -16.60
CA GLY A 362 9.13 -5.58 -15.97
C GLY A 362 10.09 -6.74 -16.20
N ARG A 363 9.67 -7.86 -16.79
CA ARG A 363 10.54 -9.02 -17.02
C ARG A 363 11.50 -8.82 -18.20
N ALA A 364 12.58 -9.61 -18.20
CA ALA A 364 13.49 -9.67 -19.34
C ALA A 364 12.79 -10.20 -20.60
N ARG A 365 13.18 -9.69 -21.77
CA ARG A 365 12.50 -10.02 -23.04
C ARG A 365 13.48 -10.10 -24.22
N SER A 366 12.98 -10.70 -25.33
CA SER A 366 13.71 -10.75 -26.58
C SER A 366 13.90 -9.34 -27.17
N ARG A 367 14.88 -9.19 -28.07
CA ARG A 367 15.14 -7.94 -28.80
C ARG A 367 13.90 -7.43 -29.56
N ALA A 368 13.16 -8.36 -30.20
CA ALA A 368 11.99 -8.02 -31.01
C ALA A 368 10.86 -7.46 -30.13
N VAL A 369 10.51 -8.14 -29.01
CA VAL A 369 9.48 -7.66 -28.08
C VAL A 369 9.86 -6.34 -27.44
N HIS A 370 11.14 -6.14 -27.10
CA HIS A 370 11.61 -4.88 -26.56
C HIS A 370 11.49 -3.74 -27.59
N ALA A 371 11.90 -3.95 -28.85
CA ALA A 371 11.75 -2.97 -29.91
C ALA A 371 10.29 -2.60 -30.17
N MET A 372 9.39 -3.60 -30.19
CA MET A 372 7.95 -3.38 -30.34
C MET A 372 7.38 -2.51 -29.22
N LEU A 373 7.74 -2.77 -27.97
CA LEU A 373 7.28 -1.98 -26.83
C LEU A 373 7.87 -0.55 -26.86
N SER A 374 9.17 -0.41 -27.17
CA SER A 374 9.85 0.89 -27.28
C SER A 374 9.30 1.76 -28.40
N ALA A 375 8.72 1.16 -29.45
CA ALA A 375 8.01 1.87 -30.52
C ALA A 375 6.54 2.12 -30.17
N GLY A 376 5.87 1.15 -29.53
CA GLY A 376 4.43 1.19 -29.22
C GLY A 376 4.07 2.17 -28.10
N ILE A 377 4.92 2.31 -27.06
CA ILE A 377 4.65 3.19 -25.92
C ILE A 377 4.47 4.65 -26.36
N PRO A 378 5.36 5.27 -27.14
CA PRO A 378 5.16 6.64 -27.62
C PRO A 378 3.86 6.81 -28.43
N ALA A 379 3.52 5.83 -29.26
CA ALA A 379 2.29 5.85 -30.05
C ALA A 379 1.05 5.79 -29.15
N ALA A 380 1.00 4.85 -28.20
CA ALA A 380 -0.09 4.71 -27.24
C ALA A 380 -0.32 5.98 -26.42
N MET A 381 0.74 6.67 -26.01
CA MET A 381 0.64 7.90 -25.21
C MET A 381 0.10 9.12 -25.97
N ARG A 382 0.04 9.06 -27.30
CA ARG A 382 -0.60 10.08 -28.15
C ARG A 382 -2.11 9.88 -28.29
N THR A 383 -2.64 8.76 -27.79
CA THR A 383 -4.06 8.39 -27.88
C THR A 383 -4.79 8.68 -26.54
N PRO A 384 -6.13 8.59 -26.50
CA PRO A 384 -6.88 8.66 -25.24
C PRO A 384 -6.46 7.62 -24.18
N LEU A 385 -5.74 6.56 -24.58
CA LEU A 385 -5.21 5.52 -23.67
C LEU A 385 -4.34 6.13 -22.55
N ARG A 386 -3.71 7.29 -22.76
CA ARG A 386 -2.97 8.01 -21.72
C ARG A 386 -3.82 8.30 -20.46
N ARG A 387 -5.11 8.66 -20.63
CA ARG A 387 -6.02 8.89 -19.49
C ARG A 387 -6.34 7.60 -18.74
N THR A 388 -6.53 6.50 -19.46
CA THR A 388 -6.76 5.19 -18.87
C THR A 388 -5.53 4.73 -18.07
N LEU A 389 -4.33 4.92 -18.62
CA LEU A 389 -3.07 4.63 -17.92
C LEU A 389 -2.89 5.53 -16.68
N ALA A 390 -3.15 6.83 -16.79
CA ALA A 390 -3.11 7.73 -15.64
C ALA A 390 -4.05 7.25 -14.53
N ARG A 391 -5.30 6.91 -14.86
CA ARG A 391 -6.27 6.34 -13.90
C ARG A 391 -5.79 5.03 -13.29
N ALA A 392 -5.21 4.13 -14.10
CA ALA A 392 -4.69 2.85 -13.60
C ALA A 392 -3.56 3.05 -12.59
N TYR A 393 -2.63 3.95 -12.85
CA TYR A 393 -1.48 4.23 -11.98
C TYR A 393 -1.82 5.09 -10.75
N THR A 394 -2.95 5.78 -10.73
CA THR A 394 -3.39 6.62 -9.60
C THR A 394 -4.59 6.06 -8.86
N MET A 395 -4.89 4.78 -9.05
CA MET A 395 -6.07 4.10 -8.46
C MET A 395 -7.42 4.72 -8.85
N GLY A 396 -7.49 5.43 -9.98
CA GLY A 396 -8.76 5.98 -10.50
C GLY A 396 -9.76 4.93 -10.99
N PHE A 397 -9.45 3.63 -10.85
CA PHE A 397 -10.37 2.51 -11.02
C PHE A 397 -11.16 2.19 -9.75
N ASP A 398 -10.76 2.73 -8.61
CA ASP A 398 -11.45 2.50 -7.34
C ASP A 398 -12.71 3.36 -7.28
N ARG A 399 -13.84 2.76 -6.92
CA ARG A 399 -15.12 3.49 -6.81
C ARG A 399 -15.11 4.59 -5.75
N ALA A 400 -14.26 4.47 -4.73
CA ALA A 400 -14.06 5.54 -3.76
C ALA A 400 -13.42 6.79 -4.41
N ALA A 401 -12.64 6.62 -5.50
CA ALA A 401 -12.06 7.73 -6.25
C ALA A 401 -13.12 8.59 -6.97
N GLU A 402 -14.25 8.01 -7.34
CA GLU A 402 -15.34 8.74 -7.98
C GLU A 402 -16.04 9.68 -7.01
N ARG A 403 -16.16 9.29 -5.74
CA ARG A 403 -16.74 10.11 -4.66
C ARG A 403 -15.83 11.27 -4.24
N SER A 404 -14.56 11.22 -4.59
CA SER A 404 -13.55 12.25 -4.25
C SER A 404 -13.41 13.31 -5.34
N ARG A 405 -14.29 13.34 -6.38
CA ARG A 405 -14.30 14.38 -7.40
C ARG A 405 -15.01 15.63 -6.89
N PRO A 406 -14.46 16.85 -7.14
CA PRO A 406 -15.03 18.08 -6.65
C PRO A 406 -16.47 18.35 -7.14
N ASP A 407 -16.89 17.79 -8.28
CA ASP A 407 -18.19 18.00 -8.90
C ASP A 407 -19.36 17.17 -8.30
N GLN A 408 -19.12 16.33 -7.30
CA GLN A 408 -20.17 15.49 -6.67
C GLN A 408 -20.35 15.76 -5.16
N ALA A 409 -19.76 16.80 -4.61
CA ALA A 409 -20.19 17.37 -3.36
C ALA A 409 -21.45 18.21 -3.66
N GLY A 410 -22.61 17.55 -3.78
CA GLY A 410 -23.90 18.21 -3.81
C GLY A 410 -24.14 18.96 -2.50
N PRO A 411 -25.04 19.98 -2.52
CA PRO A 411 -25.28 20.88 -1.42
C PRO A 411 -25.75 20.22 -0.14
#